data_6efc5256dbee6f53a4fc80a1ca09ee4a
#
_entry.id   6efc5256dbee6f53a4fc80a1ca09ee4a
#
_cell.length_a   1.000
_cell.length_b   1.000
_cell.length_c   1.000
_cell.angle_alpha   90.00
_cell.angle_beta   90.00
_cell.angle_gamma   90.00
#
_symmetry.space_group_name_H-M   'P 1'
#
loop_
_entity.id
_entity.type
_entity.pdbx_description
1 polymer ?
#
loop_
_entity_poly.entity_id
_entity_poly.type
_entity_poly.pdbx_seq_one_letter_code
_entity_poly.pdbx_strand_id
1 'polypeptide(L)'
;MNMNTLLTFWGVSTLFILTPGADWAYAITAGIRGRVVIPAVFGLLLGHALSTLLVATGIGAIVNGSPLLLQVLTAAGALYLLWLGIGLVKNPAELRHSSALLTTTSQTRHWLVKGLCISGLNPKVFLLFFALLPQFIDLSSGFTVSTQILVLGMIHVATCSVIYYAVGFGSHALLKTRPHAAQRISQVSGALMIIIASLLLIDQSHHLV
;
A
#
# COMPACT_ATOMS: atom_id res chain seq x y z
N MET A 1 -10.20 12.06 15.36
CA MET A 1 -10.05 10.65 14.88
C MET A 1 -10.31 9.72 16.05
N ASN A 2 -11.22 8.76 15.91
CA ASN A 2 -11.52 7.78 16.93
C ASN A 2 -10.72 6.48 16.72
N MET A 3 -10.66 5.64 17.77
CA MET A 3 -9.89 4.38 17.73
C MET A 3 -10.42 3.41 16.66
N ASN A 4 -11.74 3.38 16.46
CA ASN A 4 -12.35 2.51 15.45
C ASN A 4 -11.89 2.87 14.04
N THR A 5 -11.81 4.17 13.71
CA THR A 5 -11.27 4.65 12.42
C THR A 5 -9.84 4.17 12.20
N LEU A 6 -8.98 4.31 13.23
CA LEU A 6 -7.58 3.88 13.13
C LEU A 6 -7.45 2.37 12.94
N LEU A 7 -8.23 1.57 13.69
CA LEU A 7 -8.21 0.11 13.59
C LEU A 7 -8.76 -0.38 12.24
N THR A 8 -9.84 0.23 11.75
CA THR A 8 -10.42 -0.12 10.45
C THR A 8 -9.44 0.22 9.32
N PHE A 9 -8.84 1.42 9.35
CA PHE A 9 -7.80 1.80 8.40
C PHE A 9 -6.61 0.84 8.45
N TRP A 10 -6.11 0.52 9.65
CA TRP A 10 -5.01 -0.42 9.81
C TRP A 10 -5.32 -1.79 9.22
N GLY A 11 -6.52 -2.32 9.46
CA GLY A 11 -6.96 -3.60 8.91
C GLY A 11 -6.99 -3.59 7.37
N VAL A 12 -7.65 -2.60 6.77
CA VAL A 12 -7.73 -2.46 5.30
C VAL A 12 -6.34 -2.24 4.68
N SER A 13 -5.54 -1.37 5.27
CA SER A 13 -4.17 -1.09 4.86
C SER A 13 -3.30 -2.35 4.90
N THR A 14 -3.43 -3.16 5.96
CA THR A 14 -2.70 -4.41 6.12
C THR A 14 -3.03 -5.41 5.01
N LEU A 15 -4.30 -5.58 4.66
CA LEU A 15 -4.71 -6.44 3.55
C LEU A 15 -4.06 -6.01 2.23
N PHE A 16 -3.97 -4.71 2.03
CA PHE A 16 -3.33 -4.15 0.84
C PHE A 16 -1.82 -4.40 0.83
N ILE A 17 -1.14 -4.22 1.97
CA ILE A 17 0.31 -4.47 2.11
C ILE A 17 0.61 -5.96 1.91
N LEU A 18 -0.25 -6.85 2.39
CA LEU A 18 -0.12 -8.29 2.21
C LEU A 18 -0.27 -8.73 0.75
N THR A 19 -0.89 -7.90 -0.09
CA THR A 19 -1.02 -8.19 -1.53
C THR A 19 0.33 -8.09 -2.23
N PRO A 20 0.86 -9.19 -2.79
CA PRO A 20 2.14 -9.20 -3.48
C PRO A 20 2.18 -8.20 -4.65
N GLY A 21 3.30 -7.52 -4.81
CA GLY A 21 3.52 -6.53 -5.87
C GLY A 21 5.00 -6.20 -6.01
N ALA A 22 5.31 -5.03 -6.59
CA ALA A 22 6.69 -4.59 -6.84
C ALA A 22 7.53 -4.54 -5.57
N ASP A 23 6.96 -4.04 -4.46
CA ASP A 23 7.63 -3.91 -3.17
C ASP A 23 7.99 -5.30 -2.60
N TRP A 24 7.05 -6.26 -2.69
CA TRP A 24 7.30 -7.65 -2.29
C TRP A 24 8.40 -8.28 -3.13
N ALA A 25 8.32 -8.15 -4.46
CA ALA A 25 9.32 -8.70 -5.38
C ALA A 25 10.71 -8.13 -5.07
N TYR A 26 10.78 -6.86 -4.72
CA TYR A 26 12.03 -6.20 -4.36
C TYR A 26 12.56 -6.67 -3.01
N ALA A 27 11.72 -6.75 -1.97
CA ALA A 27 12.08 -7.25 -0.65
C ALA A 27 12.57 -8.72 -0.73
N ILE A 28 11.90 -9.58 -1.52
CA ILE A 28 12.30 -10.96 -1.76
C ILE A 28 13.66 -11.00 -2.47
N THR A 29 13.87 -10.19 -3.51
CA THR A 29 15.13 -10.12 -4.24
C THR A 29 16.29 -9.71 -3.32
N ALA A 30 16.04 -8.76 -2.42
CA ALA A 30 17.00 -8.38 -1.39
C ALA A 30 17.28 -9.52 -0.39
N GLY A 31 16.24 -10.25 0.00
CA GLY A 31 16.34 -11.38 0.91
C GLY A 31 17.16 -12.55 0.36
N ILE A 32 17.01 -12.87 -0.92
CA ILE A 32 17.84 -13.87 -1.60
C ILE A 32 19.33 -13.51 -1.54
N ARG A 33 19.66 -12.21 -1.59
CA ARG A 33 21.03 -11.70 -1.45
C ARG A 33 21.51 -11.59 0.01
N GLY A 34 20.60 -11.56 0.97
CA GLY A 34 20.85 -11.59 2.41
C GLY A 34 21.30 -10.24 3.00
N ARG A 35 22.47 -9.75 2.64
CA ARG A 35 23.10 -8.56 3.26
C ARG A 35 22.47 -7.21 2.93
N VAL A 36 21.54 -7.17 1.99
CA VAL A 36 20.97 -5.91 1.48
C VAL A 36 19.49 -5.72 1.84
N VAL A 37 18.91 -6.60 2.66
CA VAL A 37 17.51 -6.51 3.08
C VAL A 37 17.23 -5.18 3.77
N ILE A 38 18.07 -4.80 4.74
CA ILE A 38 17.88 -3.58 5.52
C ILE A 38 17.84 -2.33 4.63
N PRO A 39 18.86 -2.02 3.80
CA PRO A 39 18.81 -0.83 2.97
C PRO A 39 17.72 -0.89 1.88
N ALA A 40 17.41 -2.08 1.36
CA ALA A 40 16.36 -2.24 0.37
C ALA A 40 14.98 -1.91 0.95
N VAL A 41 14.61 -2.54 2.07
CA VAL A 41 13.33 -2.29 2.75
C VAL A 41 13.26 -0.87 3.26
N PHE A 42 14.33 -0.34 3.85
CA PHE A 42 14.35 1.05 4.29
C PHE A 42 14.10 2.03 3.13
N GLY A 43 14.64 1.74 1.94
CA GLY A 43 14.34 2.49 0.72
C GLY A 43 12.85 2.45 0.35
N LEU A 44 12.22 1.27 0.40
CA LEU A 44 10.76 1.14 0.19
C LEU A 44 9.97 2.00 1.19
N LEU A 45 10.32 1.95 2.47
CA LEU A 45 9.65 2.73 3.53
C LEU A 45 9.78 4.24 3.31
N LEU A 46 10.95 4.72 2.87
CA LEU A 46 11.14 6.12 2.48
C LEU A 46 10.25 6.49 1.29
N GLY A 47 10.06 5.58 0.33
CA GLY A 47 9.13 5.77 -0.79
C GLY A 47 7.68 5.94 -0.32
N HIS A 48 7.22 5.07 0.58
CA HIS A 48 5.88 5.18 1.18
C HIS A 48 5.71 6.47 2.01
N ALA A 49 6.73 6.84 2.80
CA ALA A 49 6.70 8.07 3.58
C ALA A 49 6.65 9.31 2.69
N LEU A 50 7.42 9.35 1.60
CA LEU A 50 7.37 10.42 0.61
C LEU A 50 6.00 10.51 -0.06
N SER A 51 5.44 9.37 -0.47
CA SER A 51 4.09 9.31 -1.04
C SER A 51 3.04 9.81 -0.06
N THR A 52 3.15 9.43 1.22
CA THR A 52 2.27 9.95 2.30
C THR A 52 2.36 11.47 2.39
N LEU A 53 3.56 12.02 2.39
CA LEU A 53 3.78 13.47 2.48
C LEU A 53 3.20 14.20 1.26
N LEU A 54 3.42 13.68 0.06
CA LEU A 54 2.86 14.26 -1.17
C LEU A 54 1.33 14.24 -1.17
N VAL A 55 0.74 13.15 -0.70
CA VAL A 55 -0.73 13.03 -0.60
C VAL A 55 -1.27 13.94 0.50
N ALA A 56 -0.61 14.06 1.65
CA ALA A 56 -1.02 14.95 2.74
C ALA A 56 -1.03 16.43 2.32
N THR A 57 -0.04 16.84 1.54
CA THR A 57 0.01 18.21 1.01
C THR A 57 -0.98 18.43 -0.14
N GLY A 58 -1.12 17.44 -1.04
CA GLY A 58 -2.02 17.51 -2.20
C GLY A 58 -3.50 17.43 -1.81
N ILE A 59 -3.91 16.39 -1.09
CA ILE A 59 -5.31 16.22 -0.66
C ILE A 59 -5.71 17.30 0.34
N GLY A 60 -4.82 17.70 1.24
CA GLY A 60 -5.10 18.77 2.19
C GLY A 60 -5.49 20.09 1.51
N ALA A 61 -4.82 20.44 0.42
CA ALA A 61 -5.15 21.62 -0.38
C ALA A 61 -6.49 21.46 -1.14
N ILE A 62 -6.78 20.27 -1.64
CA ILE A 62 -7.97 19.94 -2.43
C ILE A 62 -9.23 19.93 -1.54
N VAL A 63 -9.17 19.26 -0.39
CA VAL A 63 -10.34 19.06 0.50
C VAL A 63 -10.75 20.34 1.19
N ASN A 64 -9.79 21.23 1.53
CA ASN A 64 -10.10 22.55 2.06
C ASN A 64 -10.87 23.43 1.05
N GLY A 65 -10.88 23.08 -0.24
CA GLY A 65 -11.54 23.84 -1.30
C GLY A 65 -12.95 23.32 -1.68
N SER A 66 -13.27 22.04 -1.53
CA SER A 66 -14.56 21.48 -1.99
C SER A 66 -14.89 20.10 -1.42
N PRO A 67 -15.99 19.97 -0.65
CA PRO A 67 -16.50 18.66 -0.20
C PRO A 67 -16.86 17.72 -1.38
N LEU A 68 -17.32 18.28 -2.50
CA LEU A 68 -17.64 17.51 -3.71
C LEU A 68 -16.40 16.79 -4.26
N LEU A 69 -15.24 17.44 -4.20
CA LEU A 69 -14.00 16.85 -4.69
C LEU A 69 -13.55 15.66 -3.82
N LEU A 70 -13.81 15.71 -2.50
CA LEU A 70 -13.59 14.57 -1.62
C LEU A 70 -14.48 13.39 -2.01
N GLN A 71 -15.77 13.62 -2.29
CA GLN A 71 -16.69 12.58 -2.73
C GLN A 71 -16.25 11.96 -4.05
N VAL A 72 -15.86 12.76 -5.02
CA VAL A 72 -15.33 12.28 -6.32
C VAL A 72 -14.07 11.43 -6.13
N LEU A 73 -13.13 11.87 -5.29
CA LEU A 73 -11.93 11.11 -4.96
C LEU A 73 -12.26 9.78 -4.30
N THR A 74 -13.21 9.78 -3.36
CA THR A 74 -13.65 8.56 -2.67
C THR A 74 -14.29 7.57 -3.65
N ALA A 75 -15.17 8.04 -4.55
CA ALA A 75 -15.80 7.20 -5.58
C ALA A 75 -14.77 6.62 -6.54
N ALA A 76 -13.89 7.47 -7.07
CA ALA A 76 -12.81 7.03 -7.97
C ALA A 76 -11.90 6.00 -7.29
N GLY A 77 -11.62 6.20 -6.00
CA GLY A 77 -10.85 5.28 -5.19
C GLY A 77 -11.52 3.94 -4.98
N ALA A 78 -12.80 3.93 -4.66
CA ALA A 78 -13.57 2.70 -4.50
C ALA A 78 -13.63 1.90 -5.82
N LEU A 79 -13.87 2.57 -6.96
CA LEU A 79 -13.83 1.94 -8.28
C LEU A 79 -12.46 1.35 -8.60
N TYR A 80 -11.39 2.05 -8.23
CA TYR A 80 -10.02 1.54 -8.39
C TYR A 80 -9.74 0.31 -7.52
N LEU A 81 -10.17 0.32 -6.25
CA LEU A 81 -10.06 -0.85 -5.37
C LEU A 81 -10.83 -2.05 -5.92
N LEU A 82 -12.02 -1.81 -6.49
CA LEU A 82 -12.81 -2.84 -7.14
C LEU A 82 -12.09 -3.44 -8.35
N TRP A 83 -11.56 -2.60 -9.23
CA TRP A 83 -10.79 -3.02 -10.39
C TRP A 83 -9.54 -3.82 -10.00
N LEU A 84 -8.79 -3.33 -9.00
CA LEU A 84 -7.59 -4.01 -8.50
C LEU A 84 -7.94 -5.36 -7.86
N GLY A 85 -8.98 -5.40 -7.03
CA GLY A 85 -9.46 -6.62 -6.39
C GLY A 85 -9.85 -7.70 -7.39
N ILE A 86 -10.61 -7.32 -8.43
CA ILE A 86 -10.96 -8.23 -9.53
C ILE A 86 -9.70 -8.73 -10.25
N GLY A 87 -8.74 -7.86 -10.50
CA GLY A 87 -7.45 -8.20 -11.10
C GLY A 87 -6.69 -9.26 -10.29
N LEU A 88 -6.63 -9.09 -8.97
CA LEU A 88 -5.94 -10.01 -8.06
C LEU A 88 -6.62 -11.39 -7.93
N VAL A 89 -7.94 -11.44 -8.04
CA VAL A 89 -8.69 -12.70 -8.05
C VAL A 89 -8.51 -13.45 -9.37
N LYS A 90 -8.58 -12.73 -10.50
CA LYS A 90 -8.46 -13.32 -11.84
C LYS A 90 -7.02 -13.72 -12.18
N ASN A 91 -6.06 -12.88 -11.82
CA ASN A 91 -4.65 -13.05 -12.10
C ASN A 91 -3.84 -12.93 -10.80
N PRO A 92 -3.89 -13.94 -9.91
CA PRO A 92 -3.20 -13.87 -8.64
C PRO A 92 -1.68 -13.72 -8.86
N ALA A 93 -1.07 -12.88 -8.02
CA ALA A 93 0.35 -12.59 -8.11
C ALA A 93 1.18 -13.87 -7.93
N GLU A 94 2.06 -14.15 -8.89
CA GLU A 94 3.07 -15.18 -8.77
C GLU A 94 4.38 -14.57 -8.26
N LEU A 95 5.02 -15.26 -7.33
CA LEU A 95 6.40 -14.96 -6.94
C LEU A 95 7.33 -15.42 -8.06
N ARG A 96 7.36 -14.70 -9.18
CA ARG A 96 8.33 -14.96 -10.23
C ARG A 96 9.71 -14.59 -9.71
N HIS A 97 10.65 -15.51 -9.86
CA HIS A 97 12.07 -15.20 -9.72
C HIS A 97 12.38 -14.13 -10.77
N SER A 98 12.40 -12.87 -10.37
CA SER A 98 12.98 -11.84 -11.21
C SER A 98 14.45 -12.18 -11.32
N SER A 99 14.83 -12.80 -12.44
CA SER A 99 16.21 -12.96 -12.87
C SER A 99 16.80 -11.59 -13.26
N ALA A 100 16.48 -10.56 -12.45
CA ALA A 100 17.02 -9.23 -12.62
C ALA A 100 18.50 -9.30 -12.28
N LEU A 101 19.28 -9.41 -13.35
CA LEU A 101 20.70 -9.09 -13.49
C LEU A 101 21.44 -8.97 -12.16
N LEU A 102 22.24 -10.00 -11.89
CA LEU A 102 23.23 -10.07 -10.82
C LEU A 102 24.35 -9.04 -11.07
N THR A 103 24.03 -7.75 -10.99
CA THR A 103 25.06 -6.75 -10.94
C THR A 103 25.74 -6.81 -9.58
N THR A 104 27.01 -7.07 -9.60
CA THR A 104 27.92 -7.31 -8.47
C THR A 104 28.16 -6.10 -7.55
N THR A 105 27.43 -5.03 -7.68
CA THR A 105 27.61 -3.84 -6.87
C THR A 105 26.75 -3.93 -5.60
N SER A 106 27.36 -4.44 -4.53
CA SER A 106 26.77 -4.43 -3.17
C SER A 106 26.86 -3.03 -2.54
N GLN A 107 26.49 -1.98 -3.25
CA GLN A 107 26.44 -0.65 -2.67
C GLN A 107 25.11 -0.47 -1.96
N THR A 108 25.13 -0.42 -0.63
CA THR A 108 23.99 -0.12 0.24
C THR A 108 23.15 1.04 -0.28
N ARG A 109 23.80 2.10 -0.77
CA ARG A 109 23.15 3.27 -1.39
C ARG A 109 22.32 2.89 -2.62
N HIS A 110 22.81 2.00 -3.49
CA HIS A 110 22.06 1.58 -4.68
C HIS A 110 20.75 0.88 -4.32
N TRP A 111 20.78 -0.02 -3.32
CA TRP A 111 19.58 -0.72 -2.84
C TRP A 111 18.59 0.22 -2.17
N LEU A 112 19.08 1.19 -1.41
CA LEU A 112 18.24 2.19 -0.78
C LEU A 112 17.53 3.07 -1.83
N VAL A 113 18.28 3.67 -2.74
CA VAL A 113 17.72 4.55 -3.79
C VAL A 113 16.77 3.79 -4.70
N LYS A 114 17.13 2.56 -5.09
CA LYS A 114 16.25 1.73 -5.91
C LYS A 114 14.95 1.38 -5.19
N GLY A 115 15.00 1.06 -3.90
CA GLY A 115 13.79 0.84 -3.07
C GLY A 115 12.91 2.09 -2.99
N LEU A 116 13.52 3.25 -2.75
CA LEU A 116 12.83 4.54 -2.75
C LEU A 116 12.10 4.79 -4.08
N CYS A 117 12.77 4.57 -5.21
CA CYS A 117 12.16 4.74 -6.53
C CYS A 117 11.05 3.73 -6.79
N ILE A 118 11.25 2.45 -6.43
CA ILE A 118 10.24 1.40 -6.65
C ILE A 118 8.96 1.73 -5.92
N SER A 119 9.03 2.13 -4.64
CA SER A 119 7.83 2.43 -3.85
C SER A 119 7.32 3.85 -4.10
N GLY A 120 8.23 4.83 -4.16
CA GLY A 120 7.88 6.24 -4.35
C GLY A 120 7.31 6.58 -5.74
N LEU A 121 7.58 5.77 -6.76
CA LEU A 121 7.00 5.89 -8.11
C LEU A 121 5.96 4.79 -8.40
N ASN A 122 5.59 4.00 -7.41
CA ASN A 122 4.64 2.92 -7.57
C ASN A 122 3.20 3.48 -7.71
N PRO A 123 2.59 3.40 -8.89
CA PRO A 123 1.24 3.90 -9.07
C PRO A 123 0.23 3.23 -8.13
N LYS A 124 0.47 1.97 -7.76
CA LYS A 124 -0.36 1.24 -6.79
C LYS A 124 -0.40 1.95 -5.44
N VAL A 125 0.74 2.49 -4.95
CA VAL A 125 0.84 3.20 -3.66
C VAL A 125 0.09 4.53 -3.72
N PHE A 126 0.29 5.32 -4.77
CA PHE A 126 -0.43 6.58 -4.95
C PHE A 126 -1.93 6.37 -5.08
N LEU A 127 -2.34 5.46 -5.93
CA LEU A 127 -3.76 5.16 -6.14
C LEU A 127 -4.40 4.62 -4.86
N LEU A 128 -3.70 3.78 -4.08
CA LEU A 128 -4.17 3.35 -2.77
C LEU A 128 -4.40 4.54 -1.85
N PHE A 129 -3.44 5.44 -1.75
CA PHE A 129 -3.55 6.59 -0.86
C PHE A 129 -4.66 7.54 -1.30
N PHE A 130 -4.78 7.83 -2.59
CA PHE A 130 -5.88 8.64 -3.11
C PHE A 130 -7.25 7.96 -2.94
N ALA A 131 -7.30 6.64 -3.02
CA ALA A 131 -8.51 5.86 -2.88
C ALA A 131 -8.93 5.65 -1.42
N LEU A 132 -7.97 5.31 -0.57
CA LEU A 132 -8.24 4.83 0.79
C LEU A 132 -8.24 5.96 1.82
N LEU A 133 -7.25 6.84 1.81
CA LEU A 133 -7.10 7.84 2.86
C LEU A 133 -8.32 8.79 2.99
N PRO A 134 -8.94 9.29 1.89
CA PRO A 134 -10.09 10.17 1.99
C PRO A 134 -11.25 9.60 2.80
N GLN A 135 -11.45 8.28 2.75
CA GLN A 135 -12.56 7.58 3.41
C GLN A 135 -12.44 7.54 4.94
N PHE A 136 -11.23 7.81 5.46
CA PHE A 136 -10.93 7.80 6.89
C PHE A 136 -10.73 9.21 7.46
N ILE A 137 -10.97 10.25 6.63
CA ILE A 137 -10.88 11.63 7.06
C ILE A 137 -12.19 12.04 7.73
N ASP A 138 -12.07 12.59 8.93
CA ASP A 138 -13.17 13.14 9.69
C ASP A 138 -13.07 14.67 9.69
N LEU A 139 -13.93 15.31 8.89
CA LEU A 139 -13.97 16.79 8.78
C LEU A 139 -14.45 17.48 10.05
N SER A 140 -15.13 16.75 10.95
CA SER A 140 -15.56 17.25 12.27
C SER A 140 -14.44 17.17 13.32
N SER A 141 -13.34 16.51 12.99
CA SER A 141 -12.18 16.36 13.87
C SER A 141 -11.49 17.69 14.14
N GLY A 142 -10.98 17.89 15.34
CA GLY A 142 -10.09 19.02 15.65
C GLY A 142 -8.72 18.98 14.96
N PHE A 143 -8.40 17.91 14.20
CA PHE A 143 -7.17 17.79 13.43
C PHE A 143 -7.38 18.20 11.97
N THR A 144 -6.38 18.88 11.40
CA THR A 144 -6.40 19.20 9.97
C THR A 144 -6.38 17.92 9.11
N VAL A 145 -6.94 18.01 7.90
CA VAL A 145 -6.93 16.89 6.94
C VAL A 145 -5.51 16.35 6.71
N SER A 146 -4.54 17.24 6.51
CA SER A 146 -3.13 16.86 6.31
C SER A 146 -2.57 16.10 7.53
N THR A 147 -2.91 16.53 8.75
CA THR A 147 -2.48 15.82 9.96
C THR A 147 -3.08 14.42 10.03
N GLN A 148 -4.36 14.27 9.70
CA GLN A 148 -5.03 12.98 9.67
C GLN A 148 -4.37 12.04 8.65
N ILE A 149 -4.08 12.53 7.44
CA ILE A 149 -3.38 11.78 6.39
C ILE A 149 -1.99 11.36 6.86
N LEU A 150 -1.23 12.24 7.51
CA LEU A 150 0.09 11.90 8.03
C LEU A 150 0.02 10.79 9.09
N VAL A 151 -0.94 10.86 10.02
CA VAL A 151 -1.12 9.82 11.05
C VAL A 151 -1.45 8.47 10.41
N LEU A 152 -2.43 8.44 9.50
CA LEU A 152 -2.83 7.22 8.79
C LEU A 152 -1.69 6.67 7.93
N GLY A 153 -0.99 7.54 7.21
CA GLY A 153 0.16 7.15 6.39
C GLY A 153 1.32 6.61 7.23
N MET A 154 1.57 7.16 8.41
CA MET A 154 2.61 6.62 9.32
C MET A 154 2.22 5.25 9.89
N ILE A 155 0.94 5.00 10.17
CA ILE A 155 0.44 3.65 10.52
C ILE A 155 0.70 2.68 9.37
N HIS A 156 0.42 3.10 8.14
CA HIS A 156 0.70 2.31 6.94
C HIS A 156 2.21 2.00 6.82
N VAL A 157 3.08 3.01 6.92
CA VAL A 157 4.55 2.84 6.84
C VAL A 157 5.07 1.91 7.94
N ALA A 158 4.57 2.05 9.17
CA ALA A 158 4.95 1.16 10.26
C ALA A 158 4.55 -0.30 9.99
N THR A 159 3.35 -0.52 9.44
CA THR A 159 2.89 -1.84 9.05
C THR A 159 3.70 -2.41 7.88
N CYS A 160 4.00 -1.58 6.86
CA CYS A 160 4.93 -1.94 5.77
C CYS A 160 6.29 -2.38 6.30
N SER A 161 6.81 -1.67 7.32
CA SER A 161 8.10 -2.02 7.93
C SER A 161 8.09 -3.47 8.45
N VAL A 162 7.10 -3.82 9.25
CA VAL A 162 6.99 -5.17 9.81
C VAL A 162 6.88 -6.22 8.70
N ILE A 163 5.96 -6.00 7.75
CA ILE A 163 5.66 -7.00 6.72
C ILE A 163 6.82 -7.13 5.73
N TYR A 164 7.41 -6.03 5.25
CA TYR A 164 8.47 -6.11 4.24
C TYR A 164 9.79 -6.63 4.81
N TYR A 165 10.11 -6.34 6.08
CA TYR A 165 11.25 -7.00 6.74
C TYR A 165 10.99 -8.49 6.94
N ALA A 166 9.78 -8.87 7.37
CA ALA A 166 9.41 -10.29 7.49
C ALA A 166 9.51 -11.02 6.14
N VAL A 167 9.02 -10.40 5.05
CA VAL A 167 9.12 -10.93 3.69
C VAL A 167 10.58 -11.01 3.24
N GLY A 168 11.37 -9.96 3.44
CA GLY A 168 12.77 -9.91 3.05
C GLY A 168 13.61 -10.98 3.75
N PHE A 169 13.55 -11.05 5.07
CA PHE A 169 14.30 -12.04 5.84
C PHE A 169 13.73 -13.47 5.71
N GLY A 170 12.40 -13.60 5.57
CA GLY A 170 11.72 -14.88 5.40
C GLY A 170 11.77 -15.45 3.98
N SER A 171 12.22 -14.68 2.99
CA SER A 171 12.12 -15.05 1.57
C SER A 171 12.80 -16.37 1.23
N HIS A 172 13.94 -16.66 1.85
CA HIS A 172 14.69 -17.89 1.63
C HIS A 172 13.91 -19.15 2.07
N ALA A 173 13.15 -19.05 3.16
CA ALA A 173 12.30 -20.12 3.66
C ALA A 173 10.98 -20.20 2.86
N LEU A 174 10.39 -19.05 2.53
CA LEU A 174 9.10 -18.97 1.84
C LEU A 174 9.16 -19.54 0.42
N LEU A 175 10.22 -19.23 -0.33
CA LEU A 175 10.39 -19.70 -1.70
C LEU A 175 10.60 -21.22 -1.80
N LYS A 176 11.24 -21.84 -0.78
CA LYS A 176 11.50 -23.28 -0.75
C LYS A 176 10.27 -24.10 -0.35
N THR A 177 9.39 -23.57 0.51
CA THR A 177 8.37 -24.38 1.19
C THR A 177 6.95 -24.19 0.67
N ARG A 178 6.58 -23.03 0.12
CA ARG A 178 5.18 -22.73 -0.25
C ARG A 178 5.04 -21.85 -1.50
N PRO A 179 5.26 -22.36 -2.71
CA PRO A 179 5.17 -21.58 -3.95
C PRO A 179 3.76 -21.00 -4.21
N HIS A 180 2.70 -21.67 -3.74
CA HIS A 180 1.31 -21.23 -3.94
C HIS A 180 0.79 -20.28 -2.85
N ALA A 181 1.56 -20.00 -1.80
CA ALA A 181 1.11 -19.11 -0.72
C ALA A 181 0.84 -17.69 -1.24
N ALA A 182 1.69 -17.16 -2.11
CA ALA A 182 1.51 -15.85 -2.70
C ALA A 182 0.22 -15.74 -3.53
N GLN A 183 -0.11 -16.77 -4.28
CA GLN A 183 -1.34 -16.83 -5.08
C GLN A 183 -2.58 -16.79 -4.19
N ARG A 184 -2.61 -17.62 -3.14
CA ARG A 184 -3.73 -17.63 -2.18
C ARG A 184 -3.88 -16.31 -1.43
N ILE A 185 -2.79 -15.73 -0.95
CA ILE A 185 -2.80 -14.42 -0.30
C ILE A 185 -3.35 -13.35 -1.27
N SER A 186 -2.89 -13.37 -2.52
CA SER A 186 -3.36 -12.44 -3.56
C SER A 186 -4.87 -12.57 -3.80
N GLN A 187 -5.40 -13.80 -3.94
CA GLN A 187 -6.82 -14.05 -4.15
C GLN A 187 -7.67 -13.60 -2.96
N VAL A 188 -7.26 -13.95 -1.74
CA VAL A 188 -7.98 -13.55 -0.51
C VAL A 188 -7.98 -12.02 -0.37
N SER A 189 -6.84 -11.37 -0.57
CA SER A 189 -6.75 -9.89 -0.53
C SER A 189 -7.62 -9.26 -1.61
N GLY A 190 -7.62 -9.81 -2.82
CA GLY A 190 -8.48 -9.35 -3.91
C GLY A 190 -9.97 -9.46 -3.60
N ALA A 191 -10.42 -10.58 -3.04
CA ALA A 191 -11.81 -10.78 -2.62
C ALA A 191 -12.23 -9.78 -1.53
N LEU A 192 -11.39 -9.57 -0.53
CA LEU A 192 -11.64 -8.59 0.52
C LEU A 192 -11.68 -7.15 -0.01
N MET A 193 -10.82 -6.80 -0.96
CA MET A 193 -10.85 -5.49 -1.63
C MET A 193 -12.16 -5.27 -2.41
N ILE A 194 -12.68 -6.30 -3.09
CA ILE A 194 -13.97 -6.23 -3.79
C ILE A 194 -15.10 -5.95 -2.79
N ILE A 195 -15.11 -6.68 -1.66
CA ILE A 195 -16.12 -6.49 -0.61
C ILE A 195 -16.08 -5.06 -0.08
N ILE A 196 -14.89 -4.57 0.29
CA ILE A 196 -14.70 -3.21 0.83
C ILE A 196 -15.13 -2.16 -0.20
N ALA A 197 -14.67 -2.28 -1.45
CA ALA A 197 -15.04 -1.36 -2.51
C ALA A 197 -16.55 -1.32 -2.76
N SER A 198 -17.21 -2.47 -2.74
CA SER A 198 -18.67 -2.57 -2.91
C SER A 198 -19.42 -1.89 -1.76
N LEU A 199 -18.99 -2.11 -0.52
CA LEU A 199 -19.59 -1.45 0.65
C LEU A 199 -19.45 0.07 0.58
N LEU A 200 -18.28 0.57 0.16
CA LEU A 200 -18.01 2.00 0.01
C LEU A 200 -18.87 2.64 -1.10
N LEU A 201 -19.04 1.95 -2.23
CA LEU A 201 -19.90 2.45 -3.31
C LEU A 201 -21.38 2.48 -2.91
N ILE A 202 -21.82 1.50 -2.12
CA ILE A 202 -23.21 1.48 -1.57
C ILE A 202 -23.40 2.64 -0.59
N ASP A 203 -22.48 2.83 0.36
CA ASP A 203 -22.55 3.91 1.32
C ASP A 203 -22.59 5.28 0.63
N GLN A 204 -21.74 5.47 -0.37
CA GLN A 204 -21.70 6.72 -1.14
C GLN A 204 -23.00 6.96 -1.94
N SER A 205 -23.67 5.92 -2.44
CA SER A 205 -24.92 6.07 -3.14
C SER A 205 -26.04 6.58 -2.23
N HIS A 206 -26.01 6.27 -0.93
CA HIS A 206 -26.96 6.77 0.06
C HIS A 206 -26.74 8.24 0.43
N HIS A 207 -25.56 8.80 0.21
CA HIS A 207 -25.29 10.21 0.45
C HIS A 207 -25.56 11.13 -0.77
N LEU A 208 -25.90 10.55 -1.92
CA LEU A 208 -26.25 11.27 -3.15
C LEU A 208 -27.78 11.38 -3.36
N VAL A 209 -28.57 10.67 -2.57
CA VAL A 209 -30.05 10.74 -2.54
C VAL A 209 -30.51 11.50 -1.31
#